data_52d2e768c0d42496e23a70ad3ff25419
#
_entry.id   52d2e768c0d42496e23a70ad3ff25419
#
_cell.length_a   1.000
_cell.length_b   1.000
_cell.length_c   1.000
_cell.angle_alpha   90.00
_cell.angle_beta   90.00
_cell.angle_gamma   90.00
#
_symmetry.space_group_name_H-M   'P 1'
#
loop_
_entity.id
_entity.type
_entity.pdbx_description
1 polymer ?
#
loop_
_entity_poly.entity_id
_entity_poly.type
_entity_poly.pdbx_seq_one_letter_code
_entity_poly.pdbx_strand_id
1 'polypeptide(L)'
;MRRTLLSALAVVMTGALLAGCSGSSATGSADGATDELGIAVIGPLTTYDPILSDSGVAPWMLQPVYDQLIRYTVDGGFEPNLATSWERPSDLEFVMTLREGVTFSDGTPFNAEAVKENLDRVATAAGPDASLFSKVASVTVVDDSTVSLALSSPDPSLELTLSKNLGMMASPAAIDGGTLATAPVGTGPYTLDAADSLTGDHWTFVRNPNYWGGADAFPYDELRFKKYADANAVLNAVRAGEVQVAYGAADTADAAKSAGLNVITAETNTVGIVLSDRDGTMLPALGDVRVRQALNFAIDREAILNTVALGYGTVTDQWFGPQTAGYDEALEGTYTYDPDRARKLLAEAGYPNGFEMAITIPPIHTALIQAIQGYFAEIGVTVTINDSQANFFPDVQKGVTPAYTLQNAQLDLFSLAPNILFPGGLQNPFKSENTEISDLYAQIATATPEDAAEKWQEINGILTDEAWFVPIYNGYTIAYADPGVNVQIWPGMSTPWIYSFAPTS
;
A
#
# COMPACT_ATOMS: atom_id res chain seq x y z
N MET A 1 -10.37 -46.63 -60.89
CA MET A 1 -9.75 -46.62 -62.22
C MET A 1 -8.41 -45.93 -62.16
N ARG A 2 -7.38 -46.65 -62.54
CA ARG A 2 -6.06 -46.27 -63.07
C ARG A 2 -5.22 -45.28 -62.20
N ARG A 3 -4.12 -45.74 -61.51
CA ARG A 3 -2.80 -46.13 -62.06
C ARG A 3 -2.05 -44.87 -62.54
N THR A 4 -0.83 -44.59 -62.25
CA THR A 4 0.48 -45.24 -62.00
C THR A 4 1.55 -44.19 -61.80
N LEU A 5 2.50 -44.35 -61.00
CA LEU A 5 3.84 -44.92 -61.03
C LEU A 5 4.99 -43.89 -61.19
N LEU A 6 5.97 -43.98 -60.27
CA LEU A 6 7.42 -44.07 -60.44
C LEU A 6 8.16 -42.81 -61.00
N SER A 7 9.28 -42.34 -60.48
CA SER A 7 10.52 -43.06 -60.24
C SER A 7 11.51 -42.21 -59.38
N ALA A 8 12.33 -42.90 -58.65
CA ALA A 8 13.52 -42.47 -57.92
C ALA A 8 14.66 -41.99 -58.83
N LEU A 9 15.53 -41.13 -58.29
CA LEU A 9 16.96 -41.26 -58.59
C LEU A 9 17.77 -40.66 -57.43
N ALA A 10 18.61 -41.52 -56.86
CA ALA A 10 19.64 -41.17 -55.87
C ALA A 10 20.92 -40.78 -56.62
N VAL A 11 21.63 -39.76 -56.12
CA VAL A 11 23.08 -39.63 -56.34
C VAL A 11 23.74 -39.15 -55.07
N VAL A 12 24.63 -39.99 -54.56
CA VAL A 12 25.61 -39.79 -53.51
C VAL A 12 26.74 -38.94 -54.05
N MET A 13 27.18 -37.89 -53.28
CA MET A 13 28.56 -37.50 -53.33
C MET A 13 29.03 -36.96 -51.97
N THR A 14 29.95 -37.69 -51.42
CA THR A 14 30.76 -37.45 -50.24
C THR A 14 31.77 -36.30 -50.51
N GLY A 15 31.93 -35.42 -49.52
CA GLY A 15 32.97 -34.41 -49.54
C GLY A 15 33.15 -33.79 -48.15
N ALA A 16 34.07 -34.36 -47.38
CA ALA A 16 34.53 -33.84 -46.10
C ALA A 16 35.38 -32.60 -46.31
N LEU A 17 35.14 -31.56 -45.52
CA LEU A 17 36.16 -30.55 -45.14
C LEU A 17 35.89 -30.09 -43.72
N LEU A 18 36.78 -30.51 -42.86
CA LEU A 18 37.03 -29.91 -41.51
C LEU A 18 37.65 -28.54 -41.71
N ALA A 19 37.07 -27.52 -41.07
CA ALA A 19 37.86 -26.40 -40.56
C ALA A 19 37.04 -25.52 -39.60
N GLY A 20 37.50 -25.38 -38.38
CA GLY A 20 37.43 -24.14 -37.64
C GLY A 20 36.32 -23.99 -36.61
N CYS A 21 36.39 -24.69 -35.48
CA CYS A 21 35.88 -24.14 -34.23
C CYS A 21 36.74 -22.92 -33.86
N SER A 22 36.25 -21.72 -34.13
CA SER A 22 36.63 -20.55 -33.35
C SER A 22 35.53 -20.33 -32.32
N GLY A 23 35.73 -20.87 -31.15
CA GLY A 23 34.97 -20.48 -29.97
C GLY A 23 35.19 -18.99 -29.74
N SER A 24 34.19 -18.20 -30.03
CA SER A 24 34.05 -16.90 -29.39
C SER A 24 33.78 -17.17 -27.93
N SER A 25 34.82 -17.15 -27.14
CA SER A 25 34.74 -16.95 -25.72
C SER A 25 34.06 -15.59 -25.55
N ALA A 26 32.80 -15.57 -25.25
CA ALA A 26 32.20 -14.41 -24.64
C ALA A 26 32.96 -14.19 -23.32
N THR A 27 33.95 -13.33 -23.36
CA THR A 27 34.47 -12.70 -22.14
C THR A 27 33.30 -11.94 -21.54
N GLY A 28 32.65 -12.56 -20.59
CA GLY A 28 31.73 -11.84 -19.71
C GLY A 28 32.52 -10.70 -19.08
N SER A 29 32.20 -9.50 -19.47
CA SER A 29 32.58 -8.31 -18.72
C SER A 29 31.93 -8.45 -17.36
N ALA A 30 32.74 -8.69 -16.34
CA ALA A 30 32.33 -8.55 -14.96
C ALA A 30 32.35 -7.05 -14.61
N ASP A 31 31.43 -6.32 -15.16
CA ASP A 31 30.94 -5.04 -14.63
C ASP A 31 29.45 -5.20 -14.49
N GLY A 32 28.98 -5.28 -13.22
CA GLY A 32 27.64 -5.70 -12.86
C GLY A 32 26.57 -4.62 -13.04
N ALA A 33 26.44 -4.06 -14.21
CA ALA A 33 25.27 -3.30 -14.61
C ALA A 33 24.38 -4.25 -15.44
N THR A 34 23.25 -4.66 -14.88
CA THR A 34 22.15 -5.23 -15.66
C THR A 34 21.45 -4.06 -16.30
N ASP A 35 21.45 -3.97 -17.62
CA ASP A 35 20.88 -2.86 -18.37
C ASP A 35 19.37 -2.69 -18.13
N GLU A 36 18.65 -3.78 -17.81
CA GLU A 36 17.19 -3.83 -17.66
C GLU A 36 16.76 -4.53 -16.36
N LEU A 37 15.73 -3.99 -15.69
CA LEU A 37 15.00 -4.66 -14.61
C LEU A 37 13.53 -4.87 -15.00
N GLY A 38 13.12 -6.12 -15.16
CA GLY A 38 11.74 -6.53 -15.41
C GLY A 38 10.95 -6.63 -14.11
N ILE A 39 9.78 -5.99 -14.07
CA ILE A 39 8.89 -5.92 -12.91
C ILE A 39 7.49 -6.40 -13.30
N ALA A 40 6.96 -7.41 -12.61
CA ALA A 40 5.59 -7.87 -12.84
C ALA A 40 4.58 -7.05 -12.03
N VAL A 41 3.49 -6.65 -12.68
CA VAL A 41 2.36 -5.98 -12.04
C VAL A 41 1.05 -6.71 -12.34
N ILE A 42 0.10 -6.67 -11.40
CA ILE A 42 -1.28 -7.14 -11.56
C ILE A 42 -2.18 -5.91 -11.55
N GLY A 43 -2.94 -5.71 -12.58
CA GLY A 43 -3.80 -4.54 -12.74
C GLY A 43 -3.14 -3.39 -13.53
N PRO A 44 -3.94 -2.55 -14.18
CA PRO A 44 -3.45 -1.41 -14.93
C PRO A 44 -3.21 -0.22 -14.00
N LEU A 45 -2.20 0.58 -14.31
CA LEU A 45 -2.19 1.97 -13.88
C LEU A 45 -3.30 2.71 -14.64
N THR A 46 -4.16 3.41 -13.93
CA THR A 46 -5.32 4.11 -14.52
C THR A 46 -4.96 5.48 -15.08
N THR A 47 -3.95 6.11 -14.48
CA THR A 47 -3.45 7.43 -14.88
C THR A 47 -2.02 7.62 -14.35
N TYR A 48 -1.20 8.38 -15.08
CA TYR A 48 0.10 8.83 -14.58
C TYR A 48 0.04 10.20 -13.89
N ASP A 49 -1.14 10.82 -13.76
CA ASP A 49 -1.26 12.04 -12.96
C ASP A 49 -1.19 11.69 -11.46
N PRO A 50 -0.15 12.14 -10.72
CA PRO A 50 0.08 11.71 -9.34
C PRO A 50 -1.10 12.02 -8.42
N ILE A 51 -1.74 13.18 -8.59
CA ILE A 51 -2.85 13.59 -7.72
C ILE A 51 -4.18 12.89 -8.04
N LEU A 52 -4.30 12.25 -9.19
CA LEU A 52 -5.46 11.43 -9.58
C LEU A 52 -5.24 9.94 -9.38
N SER A 53 -4.04 9.53 -8.97
CA SER A 53 -3.67 8.14 -8.66
C SER A 53 -3.80 7.86 -7.17
N ASP A 54 -4.10 6.60 -6.81
CA ASP A 54 -4.08 6.16 -5.41
C ASP A 54 -2.65 6.02 -4.87
N SER A 55 -2.45 6.23 -3.57
CA SER A 55 -1.15 6.10 -2.91
C SER A 55 -0.80 4.66 -2.49
N GLY A 56 -1.63 3.68 -2.82
CA GLY A 56 -1.40 2.28 -2.47
C GLY A 56 -0.48 1.55 -3.44
N VAL A 57 -0.91 1.36 -4.69
CA VAL A 57 -0.19 0.56 -5.70
C VAL A 57 0.43 1.42 -6.80
N ALA A 58 -0.21 2.53 -7.16
CA ALA A 58 0.26 3.42 -8.23
C ALA A 58 1.68 3.98 -8.03
N PRO A 59 2.18 4.26 -6.80
CA PRO A 59 3.54 4.76 -6.60
C PRO A 59 4.61 3.93 -7.29
N TRP A 60 4.45 2.63 -7.38
CA TRP A 60 5.42 1.74 -8.03
C TRP A 60 5.71 2.12 -9.48
N MET A 61 4.68 2.58 -10.22
CA MET A 61 4.81 3.02 -11.61
C MET A 61 4.98 4.53 -11.78
N LEU A 62 4.77 5.32 -10.72
CA LEU A 62 4.94 6.77 -10.74
C LEU A 62 6.36 7.20 -10.33
N GLN A 63 6.96 6.52 -9.36
CA GLN A 63 8.30 6.82 -8.85
C GLN A 63 9.42 6.85 -9.92
N PRO A 64 9.38 6.06 -11.01
CA PRO A 64 10.36 6.23 -12.07
C PRO A 64 10.40 7.65 -12.65
N VAL A 65 9.24 8.32 -12.77
CA VAL A 65 9.13 9.60 -13.45
C VAL A 65 9.08 10.79 -12.49
N TYR A 66 8.59 10.59 -11.27
CA TYR A 66 8.33 11.68 -10.33
C TYR A 66 9.14 11.57 -9.06
N ASP A 67 9.86 12.63 -8.70
CA ASP A 67 10.33 12.79 -7.32
C ASP A 67 9.27 13.47 -6.46
N GLN A 68 9.27 13.09 -5.19
CA GLN A 68 8.47 13.73 -4.15
C GLN A 68 9.20 14.96 -3.57
N LEU A 69 8.46 15.85 -2.93
CA LEU A 69 9.05 16.97 -2.18
C LEU A 69 9.91 16.46 -1.03
N ILE A 70 9.43 15.49 -0.27
CA ILE A 70 10.10 14.86 0.86
C ILE A 70 10.26 13.37 0.53
N ARG A 71 11.35 12.73 0.94
CA ARG A 71 11.52 11.28 0.80
C ARG A 71 11.24 10.57 2.11
N TYR A 72 10.38 9.57 2.08
CA TYR A 72 10.18 8.63 3.17
C TYR A 72 11.32 7.61 3.18
N THR A 73 11.81 7.20 4.36
CA THR A 73 12.96 6.32 4.51
C THR A 73 12.57 4.93 5.04
N VAL A 74 13.46 3.96 4.88
CA VAL A 74 13.21 2.57 5.28
C VAL A 74 13.02 2.40 6.80
N ASP A 75 13.54 3.30 7.61
CA ASP A 75 13.40 3.33 9.06
C ASP A 75 12.16 4.12 9.52
N GLY A 76 11.31 4.56 8.59
CA GLY A 76 10.07 5.28 8.89
C GLY A 76 10.24 6.79 9.08
N GLY A 77 11.45 7.33 8.81
CA GLY A 77 11.75 8.75 8.90
C GLY A 77 11.56 9.49 7.57
N PHE A 78 12.05 10.74 7.55
CA PHE A 78 12.00 11.60 6.37
C PHE A 78 13.38 12.17 6.08
N GLU A 79 13.72 12.26 4.79
CA GLU A 79 14.97 12.84 4.32
C GLU A 79 14.74 13.87 3.20
N PRO A 80 15.68 14.82 2.99
CA PRO A 80 15.63 15.77 1.90
C PRO A 80 15.53 15.10 0.52
N ASN A 81 14.64 15.66 -0.34
CA ASN A 81 14.55 15.27 -1.75
C ASN A 81 14.43 16.53 -2.62
N LEU A 82 13.29 16.84 -3.25
CA LEU A 82 13.08 18.12 -3.94
C LEU A 82 12.99 19.30 -2.95
N ALA A 83 12.48 19.09 -1.74
CA ALA A 83 12.71 19.97 -0.61
C ALA A 83 14.04 19.59 0.06
N THR A 84 14.94 20.54 0.25
CA THR A 84 16.24 20.36 0.91
C THR A 84 16.17 20.50 2.41
N SER A 85 15.16 21.20 2.90
CA SER A 85 14.80 21.34 4.32
C SER A 85 13.36 21.81 4.46
N TRP A 86 12.80 21.62 5.64
CA TRP A 86 11.50 22.13 6.03
C TRP A 86 11.47 22.46 7.51
N GLU A 87 10.59 23.38 7.88
CA GLU A 87 10.39 23.79 9.26
C GLU A 87 8.92 24.15 9.51
N ARG A 88 8.55 24.14 10.78
CA ARG A 88 7.23 24.58 11.27
C ARG A 88 7.41 25.81 12.17
N PRO A 89 7.38 27.03 11.60
CA PRO A 89 7.46 28.27 12.40
C PRO A 89 6.33 28.39 13.42
N SER A 90 5.19 27.75 13.14
CA SER A 90 4.07 27.57 14.05
C SER A 90 3.30 26.31 13.71
N ASP A 91 2.35 25.89 14.57
CA ASP A 91 1.48 24.73 14.32
C ASP A 91 0.63 24.87 13.05
N LEU A 92 0.47 26.09 12.55
CA LEU A 92 -0.35 26.43 11.38
C LEU A 92 0.48 26.86 10.17
N GLU A 93 1.78 26.67 10.18
CA GLU A 93 2.66 27.04 9.08
C GLU A 93 3.74 25.98 8.85
N PHE A 94 3.90 25.60 7.58
CA PHE A 94 4.92 24.66 7.12
C PHE A 94 5.69 25.28 5.96
N VAL A 95 7.00 25.50 6.16
CA VAL A 95 7.87 26.17 5.18
C VAL A 95 8.87 25.17 4.63
N MET A 96 9.02 25.11 3.31
CA MET A 96 9.99 24.28 2.62
C MET A 96 10.99 25.12 1.84
N THR A 97 12.28 24.77 1.94
CA THR A 97 13.33 25.25 1.02
C THR A 97 13.53 24.21 -0.07
N LEU A 98 13.44 24.62 -1.32
CA LEU A 98 13.49 23.74 -2.49
C LEU A 98 14.93 23.59 -3.03
N ARG A 99 15.16 22.51 -3.73
CA ARG A 99 16.41 22.25 -4.45
C ARG A 99 16.50 23.13 -5.69
N GLU A 100 17.60 23.85 -5.81
CA GLU A 100 17.87 24.71 -6.96
C GLU A 100 18.50 23.91 -8.12
N GLY A 101 18.31 24.39 -9.35
CA GLY A 101 18.92 23.84 -10.55
C GLY A 101 18.28 22.54 -11.07
N VAL A 102 17.16 22.09 -10.49
CA VAL A 102 16.39 20.95 -10.98
C VAL A 102 15.54 21.36 -12.16
N THR A 103 15.43 20.46 -13.16
CA THR A 103 14.51 20.62 -14.30
C THR A 103 13.64 19.39 -14.44
N PHE A 104 12.43 19.58 -14.90
CA PHE A 104 11.58 18.49 -15.38
C PHE A 104 12.16 17.87 -16.65
N SER A 105 11.74 16.66 -17.00
CA SER A 105 12.24 15.94 -18.18
C SER A 105 11.94 16.62 -19.52
N ASP A 106 11.02 17.57 -19.57
CA ASP A 106 10.71 18.43 -20.71
C ASP A 106 11.55 19.73 -20.76
N GLY A 107 12.44 19.93 -19.78
CA GLY A 107 13.29 21.11 -19.65
C GLY A 107 12.66 22.29 -18.91
N THR A 108 11.42 22.20 -18.47
CA THR A 108 10.77 23.20 -17.59
C THR A 108 11.53 23.27 -16.25
N PRO A 109 11.82 24.46 -15.71
CA PRO A 109 12.50 24.58 -14.42
C PRO A 109 11.59 24.16 -13.26
N PHE A 110 12.14 23.42 -12.27
CA PHE A 110 11.51 23.19 -11.00
C PHE A 110 11.82 24.36 -10.05
N ASN A 111 10.80 25.00 -9.51
CA ASN A 111 10.89 26.14 -8.59
C ASN A 111 9.63 26.23 -7.72
N ALA A 112 9.54 27.26 -6.90
CA ALA A 112 8.41 27.48 -5.99
C ALA A 112 7.05 27.65 -6.69
N GLU A 113 7.02 28.27 -7.89
CA GLU A 113 5.79 28.40 -8.68
C GLU A 113 5.31 27.04 -9.19
N ALA A 114 6.23 26.17 -9.66
CA ALA A 114 5.88 24.80 -10.06
C ALA A 114 5.33 23.97 -8.89
N VAL A 115 5.91 24.10 -7.69
CA VAL A 115 5.39 23.45 -6.47
C VAL A 115 3.98 23.95 -6.14
N LYS A 116 3.81 25.29 -6.14
CA LYS A 116 2.50 25.89 -5.87
C LYS A 116 1.44 25.40 -6.86
N GLU A 117 1.72 25.33 -8.15
CA GLU A 117 0.78 24.86 -9.16
C GLU A 117 0.36 23.41 -8.91
N ASN A 118 1.32 22.52 -8.61
CA ASN A 118 1.03 21.13 -8.27
C ASN A 118 0.14 21.02 -7.03
N LEU A 119 0.49 21.71 -5.95
CA LEU A 119 -0.24 21.60 -4.68
C LEU A 119 -1.63 22.26 -4.72
N ASP A 120 -1.78 23.39 -5.41
CA ASP A 120 -3.10 24.05 -5.59
C ASP A 120 -4.08 23.15 -6.38
N ARG A 121 -3.58 22.30 -7.29
CA ARG A 121 -4.42 21.35 -8.02
C ARG A 121 -5.05 20.28 -7.10
N VAL A 122 -4.40 19.92 -6.00
CA VAL A 122 -4.92 18.86 -5.08
C VAL A 122 -6.32 19.22 -4.61
N ALA A 123 -6.55 20.49 -4.23
CA ALA A 123 -7.86 20.96 -3.75
C ALA A 123 -8.97 20.91 -4.81
N THR A 124 -8.63 20.96 -6.10
CA THR A 124 -9.59 21.09 -7.22
C THR A 124 -9.76 19.80 -8.02
N ALA A 125 -8.75 18.94 -8.05
CA ALA A 125 -8.75 17.75 -8.90
C ALA A 125 -9.60 16.59 -8.37
N ALA A 126 -10.03 16.63 -7.10
CA ALA A 126 -10.85 15.60 -6.44
C ALA A 126 -10.28 14.17 -6.59
N GLY A 127 -8.96 14.03 -6.49
CA GLY A 127 -8.27 12.74 -6.50
C GLY A 127 -8.60 11.90 -5.26
N PRO A 128 -8.28 10.60 -5.28
CA PRO A 128 -8.63 9.69 -4.18
C PRO A 128 -8.04 10.10 -2.84
N ASP A 129 -6.84 10.71 -2.84
CA ASP A 129 -6.10 11.11 -1.65
C ASP A 129 -6.25 12.61 -1.29
N ALA A 130 -7.09 13.36 -2.01
CA ALA A 130 -7.24 14.82 -1.82
C ALA A 130 -7.63 15.21 -0.38
N SER A 131 -8.34 14.35 0.35
CA SER A 131 -8.69 14.58 1.76
C SER A 131 -7.47 14.65 2.68
N LEU A 132 -6.36 14.00 2.35
CA LEU A 132 -5.10 14.06 3.11
C LEU A 132 -4.45 15.44 3.08
N PHE A 133 -4.84 16.29 2.14
CA PHE A 133 -4.35 17.67 1.98
C PHE A 133 -5.37 18.73 2.43
N SER A 134 -6.51 18.31 3.00
CA SER A 134 -7.65 19.18 3.33
C SER A 134 -7.36 20.23 4.40
N LYS A 135 -6.29 20.04 5.20
CA LYS A 135 -5.87 21.01 6.21
C LYS A 135 -4.99 22.12 5.64
N VAL A 136 -4.45 21.99 4.43
CA VAL A 136 -3.71 23.05 3.76
C VAL A 136 -4.71 24.09 3.23
N ALA A 137 -4.67 25.28 3.83
CA ALA A 137 -5.56 26.38 3.47
C ALA A 137 -5.07 27.19 2.26
N SER A 138 -3.74 27.33 2.14
CA SER A 138 -3.12 28.01 1.00
C SER A 138 -1.65 27.66 0.85
N VAL A 139 -1.16 27.76 -0.39
CA VAL A 139 0.25 27.63 -0.77
C VAL A 139 0.76 28.99 -1.26
N THR A 140 1.83 29.49 -0.66
CA THR A 140 2.41 30.81 -0.98
C THR A 140 3.85 30.65 -1.43
N VAL A 141 4.19 31.26 -2.55
CA VAL A 141 5.57 31.45 -3.02
C VAL A 141 6.18 32.60 -2.23
N VAL A 142 7.23 32.32 -1.46
CA VAL A 142 7.98 33.32 -0.69
C VAL A 142 9.08 33.94 -1.58
N ASP A 143 9.80 33.05 -2.28
CA ASP A 143 10.79 33.38 -3.32
C ASP A 143 10.93 32.18 -4.27
N ASP A 144 11.88 32.21 -5.23
CA ASP A 144 12.04 31.19 -6.26
C ASP A 144 12.31 29.78 -5.70
N SER A 145 12.85 29.68 -4.46
CA SER A 145 13.23 28.42 -3.82
C SER A 145 12.54 28.20 -2.47
N THR A 146 11.57 29.02 -2.10
CA THR A 146 10.90 28.91 -0.79
C THR A 146 9.38 28.92 -0.95
N VAL A 147 8.72 27.90 -0.39
CA VAL A 147 7.25 27.77 -0.37
C VAL A 147 6.77 27.68 1.08
N SER A 148 5.73 28.45 1.42
CA SER A 148 5.03 28.37 2.71
C SER A 148 3.61 27.84 2.51
N LEU A 149 3.23 26.83 3.32
CA LEU A 149 1.89 26.27 3.42
C LEU A 149 1.24 26.79 4.70
N ALA A 150 0.13 27.53 4.56
CA ALA A 150 -0.70 27.89 5.70
C ALA A 150 -1.72 26.77 5.97
N LEU A 151 -1.86 26.34 7.22
CA LEU A 151 -2.75 25.27 7.64
C LEU A 151 -3.99 25.84 8.35
N SER A 152 -5.15 25.24 8.12
CA SER A 152 -6.40 25.53 8.83
C SER A 152 -6.46 24.94 10.24
N SER A 153 -5.68 23.88 10.48
CA SER A 153 -5.46 23.22 11.77
C SER A 153 -4.12 22.47 11.72
N PRO A 154 -3.50 22.17 12.89
CA PRO A 154 -2.27 21.40 12.93
C PRO A 154 -2.36 20.08 12.16
N ASP A 155 -1.30 19.74 11.43
CA ASP A 155 -1.22 18.52 10.64
C ASP A 155 0.15 17.82 10.78
N PRO A 156 0.29 16.90 11.73
CA PRO A 156 1.54 16.14 11.91
C PRO A 156 1.81 15.12 10.80
N SER A 157 0.81 14.87 9.91
CA SER A 157 0.94 13.91 8.80
C SER A 157 1.44 14.55 7.50
N LEU A 158 1.69 15.85 7.49
CA LEU A 158 1.97 16.58 6.25
C LEU A 158 3.27 16.11 5.59
N GLU A 159 4.33 15.81 6.34
CA GLU A 159 5.57 15.25 5.80
C GLU A 159 5.33 13.92 5.09
N LEU A 160 4.52 13.03 5.70
CA LEU A 160 4.17 11.77 5.07
C LEU A 160 3.32 11.98 3.80
N THR A 161 2.37 12.90 3.84
CA THR A 161 1.54 13.27 2.68
C THR A 161 2.42 13.76 1.51
N LEU A 162 3.39 14.63 1.82
CA LEU A 162 4.33 15.19 0.83
C LEU A 162 5.44 14.21 0.40
N SER A 163 5.56 13.07 1.06
CA SER A 163 6.46 11.97 0.68
C SER A 163 5.80 10.90 -0.19
N LYS A 164 4.50 11.03 -0.47
CA LYS A 164 3.71 10.13 -1.33
C LYS A 164 3.26 10.86 -2.60
N ASN A 165 2.19 10.35 -3.24
CA ASN A 165 1.69 10.84 -4.53
C ASN A 165 1.42 12.36 -4.55
N LEU A 166 0.85 12.91 -3.47
CA LEU A 166 0.54 14.34 -3.41
C LEU A 166 1.78 15.23 -3.35
N GLY A 167 2.93 14.68 -2.96
CA GLY A 167 4.22 15.36 -3.02
C GLY A 167 5.01 15.13 -4.30
N MET A 168 4.53 14.30 -5.23
CA MET A 168 5.15 14.08 -6.54
C MET A 168 4.91 15.28 -7.46
N MET A 169 5.99 15.82 -8.03
CA MET A 169 5.95 17.05 -8.80
C MET A 169 5.90 16.78 -10.29
N ALA A 170 4.82 17.22 -10.93
CA ALA A 170 4.62 17.19 -12.38
C ALA A 170 5.00 18.52 -13.03
N SER A 171 5.46 18.48 -14.29
CA SER A 171 5.80 19.68 -15.06
C SER A 171 4.57 20.59 -15.26
N PRO A 172 4.68 21.88 -14.95
CA PRO A 172 3.65 22.89 -15.28
C PRO A 172 3.19 22.84 -16.74
N ALA A 173 4.11 22.69 -17.67
CA ALA A 173 3.78 22.60 -19.08
C ALA A 173 2.94 21.36 -19.44
N ALA A 174 3.19 20.22 -18.78
CA ALA A 174 2.40 19.00 -18.97
C ALA A 174 1.03 19.09 -18.26
N ILE A 175 0.95 19.80 -17.13
CA ILE A 175 -0.31 20.11 -16.43
C ILE A 175 -1.20 20.94 -17.37
N ASP A 176 -0.70 22.06 -17.85
CA ASP A 176 -1.42 22.97 -18.77
C ASP A 176 -1.83 22.28 -20.08
N GLY A 177 -0.97 21.39 -20.57
CA GLY A 177 -1.24 20.57 -21.76
C GLY A 177 -2.29 19.47 -21.55
N GLY A 178 -2.65 19.14 -20.31
CA GLY A 178 -3.61 18.08 -19.97
C GLY A 178 -3.15 16.69 -20.37
N THR A 179 -1.83 16.43 -20.41
CA THR A 179 -1.25 15.18 -20.95
C THR A 179 -0.85 14.16 -19.90
N LEU A 180 -0.81 14.53 -18.62
CA LEU A 180 -0.27 13.71 -17.52
C LEU A 180 -0.88 12.32 -17.41
N ALA A 181 -2.14 12.14 -17.78
CA ALA A 181 -2.81 10.85 -17.68
C ALA A 181 -2.11 9.74 -18.50
N THR A 182 -1.45 10.08 -19.61
CA THR A 182 -0.84 9.13 -20.55
C THR A 182 0.60 9.46 -20.92
N ALA A 183 1.05 10.67 -20.68
CA ALA A 183 2.40 11.15 -20.99
C ALA A 183 2.97 11.88 -19.75
N PRO A 184 3.51 11.12 -18.77
CA PRO A 184 4.01 11.68 -17.54
C PRO A 184 5.29 12.49 -17.79
N VAL A 185 5.40 13.65 -17.13
CA VAL A 185 6.58 14.51 -17.14
C VAL A 185 6.89 14.96 -15.72
N GLY A 186 7.98 14.49 -15.17
CA GLY A 186 8.41 14.76 -13.80
C GLY A 186 9.90 15.07 -13.72
N THR A 187 10.42 15.09 -12.52
CA THR A 187 11.85 15.34 -12.21
C THR A 187 12.64 14.06 -11.99
N GLY A 188 11.98 12.90 -12.10
CA GLY A 188 12.50 11.59 -11.65
C GLY A 188 13.64 11.02 -12.49
N PRO A 189 14.20 9.89 -12.03
CA PRO A 189 15.39 9.25 -12.60
C PRO A 189 15.15 8.58 -13.96
N TYR A 190 13.90 8.39 -14.36
CA TYR A 190 13.52 7.76 -15.63
C TYR A 190 12.46 8.59 -16.35
N THR A 191 12.31 8.33 -17.64
CA THR A 191 11.24 8.85 -18.50
C THR A 191 10.50 7.71 -19.16
N LEU A 192 9.19 7.83 -19.39
CA LEU A 192 8.41 6.83 -20.10
C LEU A 192 8.83 6.78 -21.58
N ASP A 193 9.26 5.61 -22.06
CA ASP A 193 9.42 5.36 -23.49
C ASP A 193 8.07 4.94 -24.11
N ALA A 194 7.38 5.91 -24.69
CA ALA A 194 6.09 5.68 -25.33
C ALA A 194 6.18 4.82 -26.60
N ALA A 195 7.37 4.73 -27.21
CA ALA A 195 7.56 3.92 -28.42
C ALA A 195 7.72 2.43 -28.09
N ASP A 196 8.31 2.12 -26.92
CA ASP A 196 8.44 0.75 -26.39
C ASP A 196 7.51 0.49 -25.20
N SER A 197 6.32 1.08 -25.23
CA SER A 197 5.26 0.84 -24.22
C SER A 197 3.95 0.51 -24.93
N LEU A 198 3.22 -0.46 -24.39
CA LEU A 198 1.89 -0.84 -24.87
C LEU A 198 0.89 -0.80 -23.72
N THR A 199 0.02 0.20 -23.73
CA THR A 199 -1.00 0.37 -22.67
C THR A 199 -1.81 -0.91 -22.44
N GLY A 200 -1.83 -1.36 -21.20
CA GLY A 200 -2.53 -2.59 -20.79
C GLY A 200 -1.71 -3.87 -20.91
N ASP A 201 -0.46 -3.80 -21.39
CA ASP A 201 0.47 -4.92 -21.50
C ASP A 201 1.79 -4.65 -20.79
N HIS A 202 2.56 -3.65 -21.23
CA HIS A 202 3.83 -3.28 -20.61
C HIS A 202 4.13 -1.78 -20.73
N TRP A 203 5.01 -1.31 -19.85
CA TRP A 203 5.48 0.07 -19.79
C TRP A 203 6.98 0.07 -19.55
N THR A 204 7.70 0.73 -20.44
CA THR A 204 9.16 0.84 -20.42
C THR A 204 9.57 2.24 -19.98
N PHE A 205 10.44 2.31 -19.00
CA PHE A 205 11.01 3.56 -18.49
C PHE A 205 12.51 3.52 -18.69
N VAL A 206 13.04 4.51 -19.43
CA VAL A 206 14.47 4.64 -19.74
C VAL A 206 15.10 5.70 -18.86
N ARG A 207 16.38 5.51 -18.51
CA ARG A 207 17.15 6.41 -17.68
C ARG A 207 17.05 7.86 -18.19
N ASN A 208 16.78 8.79 -17.29
CA ASN A 208 16.83 10.23 -17.56
C ASN A 208 18.29 10.72 -17.46
N PRO A 209 18.94 11.06 -18.59
CA PRO A 209 20.34 11.49 -18.58
C PRO A 209 20.55 12.83 -17.87
N ASN A 210 19.49 13.59 -17.67
CA ASN A 210 19.53 14.89 -17.01
C ASN A 210 19.00 14.85 -15.57
N TYR A 211 18.91 13.64 -14.98
CA TYR A 211 18.44 13.51 -13.61
C TYR A 211 19.34 14.30 -12.64
N TRP A 212 18.75 15.13 -11.83
CA TRP A 212 19.46 16.01 -10.89
C TRP A 212 20.31 15.25 -9.85
N GLY A 213 19.91 14.03 -9.51
CA GLY A 213 20.64 13.12 -8.59
C GLY A 213 21.85 12.45 -9.24
N GLY A 214 22.09 12.67 -10.53
CA GLY A 214 23.17 12.07 -11.32
C GLY A 214 22.72 10.83 -12.09
N ALA A 215 23.37 10.56 -13.21
CA ALA A 215 23.03 9.45 -14.10
C ALA A 215 23.19 8.08 -13.43
N ASP A 216 24.11 7.95 -12.45
CA ASP A 216 24.40 6.69 -11.76
C ASP A 216 23.63 6.55 -10.42
N ALA A 217 22.63 7.42 -10.16
CA ALA A 217 21.86 7.38 -8.92
C ALA A 217 21.04 6.07 -8.78
N PHE A 218 20.73 5.41 -9.90
CA PHE A 218 20.02 4.13 -9.95
C PHE A 218 20.80 3.13 -10.81
N PRO A 219 20.82 1.84 -10.43
CA PRO A 219 21.71 0.86 -11.04
C PRO A 219 21.27 0.35 -12.42
N TYR A 220 19.99 0.53 -12.79
CA TYR A 220 19.43 0.01 -14.03
C TYR A 220 19.27 1.13 -15.07
N ASP A 221 19.51 0.82 -16.34
CA ASP A 221 19.28 1.75 -17.46
C ASP A 221 17.82 1.78 -17.89
N GLU A 222 17.11 0.66 -17.67
CA GLU A 222 15.73 0.49 -18.04
C GLU A 222 14.94 -0.22 -16.93
N LEU A 223 13.70 0.23 -16.67
CA LEU A 223 12.72 -0.46 -15.87
C LEU A 223 11.54 -0.85 -16.76
N ARG A 224 11.24 -2.15 -16.82
CA ARG A 224 10.14 -2.66 -17.64
C ARG A 224 9.06 -3.27 -16.77
N PHE A 225 7.94 -2.57 -16.64
CA PHE A 225 6.76 -3.09 -15.95
C PHE A 225 5.90 -3.89 -16.92
N LYS A 226 5.64 -5.16 -16.62
CA LYS A 226 4.83 -6.06 -17.44
C LYS A 226 3.61 -6.54 -16.68
N LYS A 227 2.43 -6.45 -17.30
CA LYS A 227 1.17 -6.83 -16.69
C LYS A 227 0.92 -8.34 -16.85
N TYR A 228 0.46 -8.95 -15.74
CA TYR A 228 0.02 -10.35 -15.73
C TYR A 228 -1.42 -10.45 -15.22
N ALA A 229 -2.06 -11.58 -15.52
CA ALA A 229 -3.48 -11.78 -15.21
C ALA A 229 -3.73 -12.06 -13.73
N ASP A 230 -2.82 -12.80 -13.08
CA ASP A 230 -2.96 -13.29 -11.70
C ASP A 230 -1.61 -13.68 -11.09
N ALA A 231 -1.62 -14.02 -9.80
CA ALA A 231 -0.43 -14.39 -9.04
C ALA A 231 0.30 -15.63 -9.58
N ASN A 232 -0.39 -16.59 -10.18
CA ASN A 232 0.24 -17.78 -10.78
C ASN A 232 0.99 -17.41 -12.05
N ALA A 233 0.43 -16.52 -12.88
CA ALA A 233 1.10 -16.00 -14.07
C ALA A 233 2.35 -15.20 -13.69
N VAL A 234 2.26 -14.38 -12.64
CA VAL A 234 3.39 -13.64 -12.06
C VAL A 234 4.50 -14.60 -11.59
N LEU A 235 4.16 -15.60 -10.78
CA LEU A 235 5.15 -16.58 -10.30
C LEU A 235 5.84 -17.31 -11.46
N ASN A 236 5.09 -17.72 -12.50
CA ASN A 236 5.66 -18.38 -13.66
C ASN A 236 6.62 -17.46 -14.43
N ALA A 237 6.31 -16.18 -14.56
CA ALA A 237 7.15 -15.21 -15.25
C ALA A 237 8.48 -14.97 -14.49
N VAL A 238 8.45 -14.81 -13.16
CA VAL A 238 9.69 -14.68 -12.37
C VAL A 238 10.52 -15.95 -12.46
N ARG A 239 9.91 -17.13 -12.35
CA ARG A 239 10.60 -18.43 -12.50
C ARG A 239 11.24 -18.63 -13.88
N ALA A 240 10.63 -18.08 -14.92
CA ALA A 240 11.15 -18.15 -16.29
C ALA A 240 12.23 -17.10 -16.56
N GLY A 241 12.48 -16.17 -15.61
CA GLY A 241 13.41 -15.06 -15.80
C GLY A 241 12.89 -13.97 -16.74
N GLU A 242 11.57 -13.96 -17.04
CA GLU A 242 10.96 -12.91 -17.87
C GLU A 242 10.91 -11.57 -17.14
N VAL A 243 10.81 -11.61 -15.82
CA VAL A 243 10.86 -10.47 -14.90
C VAL A 243 11.64 -10.88 -13.67
N GLN A 244 12.25 -9.91 -12.98
CA GLN A 244 13.11 -10.16 -11.82
C GLN A 244 12.43 -9.79 -10.50
N VAL A 245 11.44 -8.91 -10.52
CA VAL A 245 10.72 -8.45 -9.32
C VAL A 245 9.22 -8.55 -9.54
N ALA A 246 8.49 -8.94 -8.51
CA ALA A 246 7.04 -9.06 -8.59
C ALA A 246 6.37 -8.81 -7.25
N TYR A 247 5.13 -8.34 -7.30
CA TYR A 247 4.22 -8.43 -6.17
C TYR A 247 3.77 -9.88 -5.99
N GLY A 248 3.92 -10.42 -4.79
CA GLY A 248 3.63 -11.80 -4.46
C GLY A 248 2.28 -11.98 -3.79
N ALA A 249 1.88 -13.24 -3.62
CA ALA A 249 0.68 -13.62 -2.88
C ALA A 249 0.96 -14.81 -1.95
N ALA A 250 0.22 -14.91 -0.85
CA ALA A 250 0.42 -15.96 0.15
C ALA A 250 0.29 -17.37 -0.42
N ASP A 251 -0.67 -17.58 -1.33
CA ASP A 251 -0.96 -18.89 -1.96
C ASP A 251 0.13 -19.36 -2.94
N THR A 252 0.97 -18.46 -3.41
CA THR A 252 2.09 -18.78 -4.32
C THR A 252 3.47 -18.65 -3.69
N ALA A 253 3.56 -18.16 -2.45
CA ALA A 253 4.84 -17.84 -1.80
C ALA A 253 5.71 -19.07 -1.53
N ASP A 254 5.14 -20.19 -1.10
CA ASP A 254 5.91 -21.43 -0.87
C ASP A 254 6.42 -22.04 -2.17
N ALA A 255 5.65 -21.90 -3.25
CA ALA A 255 6.10 -22.31 -4.59
C ALA A 255 7.23 -21.40 -5.11
N ALA A 256 7.20 -20.10 -4.79
CA ALA A 256 8.28 -19.16 -5.08
C ALA A 256 9.56 -19.52 -4.33
N LYS A 257 9.50 -19.78 -3.01
CA LYS A 257 10.64 -20.26 -2.21
C LYS A 257 11.21 -21.57 -2.76
N SER A 258 10.34 -22.52 -3.10
CA SER A 258 10.75 -23.82 -3.66
C SER A 258 11.41 -23.70 -5.03
N ALA A 259 11.13 -22.63 -5.77
CA ALA A 259 11.76 -22.30 -7.04
C ALA A 259 13.11 -21.55 -6.87
N GLY A 260 13.52 -21.24 -5.64
CA GLY A 260 14.78 -20.54 -5.34
C GLY A 260 14.67 -19.02 -5.41
N LEU A 261 13.45 -18.46 -5.47
CA LEU A 261 13.25 -17.01 -5.43
C LEU A 261 13.35 -16.49 -3.99
N ASN A 262 13.79 -15.25 -3.85
CA ASN A 262 13.68 -14.51 -2.61
C ASN A 262 12.20 -14.13 -2.39
N VAL A 263 11.65 -14.50 -1.23
CA VAL A 263 10.31 -14.08 -0.79
C VAL A 263 10.51 -13.07 0.33
N ILE A 264 10.25 -11.82 0.00
CA ILE A 264 10.38 -10.67 0.89
C ILE A 264 9.01 -10.38 1.48
N THR A 265 8.95 -10.20 2.80
CA THR A 265 7.70 -9.91 3.52
C THR A 265 7.87 -8.71 4.43
N ALA A 266 6.83 -7.91 4.56
CA ALA A 266 6.72 -6.85 5.56
C ALA A 266 5.29 -6.78 6.10
N GLU A 267 5.14 -6.53 7.39
CA GLU A 267 3.83 -6.24 7.99
C GLU A 267 3.33 -4.89 7.49
N THR A 268 2.13 -4.86 6.96
CA THR A 268 1.59 -3.63 6.36
C THR A 268 0.15 -3.33 6.72
N ASN A 269 -0.64 -4.35 7.06
CA ASN A 269 -2.08 -4.19 7.22
C ASN A 269 -2.55 -4.93 8.46
N THR A 270 -3.45 -4.31 9.25
CA THR A 270 -4.24 -5.02 10.24
C THR A 270 -5.55 -5.47 9.62
N VAL A 271 -5.91 -6.73 9.82
CA VAL A 271 -7.10 -7.40 9.30
C VAL A 271 -8.01 -7.80 10.45
N GLY A 272 -9.29 -7.45 10.34
CA GLY A 272 -10.26 -7.78 11.38
C GLY A 272 -11.68 -7.31 11.08
N ILE A 273 -12.52 -7.33 12.12
CA ILE A 273 -13.89 -6.82 12.07
C ILE A 273 -13.95 -5.48 12.80
N VAL A 274 -14.61 -4.51 12.19
CA VAL A 274 -15.02 -3.26 12.82
C VAL A 274 -16.45 -3.42 13.33
N LEU A 275 -16.64 -3.31 14.64
CA LEU A 275 -17.95 -3.31 15.27
C LEU A 275 -18.48 -1.87 15.28
N SER A 276 -19.13 -1.44 14.20
CA SER A 276 -19.43 -0.02 13.97
C SER A 276 -20.66 0.48 14.74
N ASP A 277 -21.63 -0.40 15.05
CA ASP A 277 -22.85 -0.06 15.80
C ASP A 277 -22.65 -0.23 17.33
N ARG A 278 -21.66 0.48 17.89
CA ARG A 278 -21.23 0.35 19.29
C ARG A 278 -22.25 0.85 20.31
N ASP A 279 -23.22 1.66 19.86
CA ASP A 279 -24.33 2.15 20.69
C ASP A 279 -25.57 1.24 20.61
N GLY A 280 -25.52 0.17 19.80
CA GLY A 280 -26.60 -0.79 19.65
C GLY A 280 -27.85 -0.22 18.97
N THR A 281 -27.66 0.77 18.10
CA THR A 281 -28.77 1.44 17.40
C THR A 281 -29.50 0.52 16.43
N MET A 282 -28.75 -0.29 15.68
CA MET A 282 -29.27 -1.29 14.76
C MET A 282 -29.32 -2.67 15.42
N LEU A 283 -28.27 -3.04 16.14
CA LEU A 283 -28.15 -4.31 16.83
C LEU A 283 -27.90 -4.08 18.34
N PRO A 284 -28.93 -4.09 19.19
CA PRO A 284 -28.81 -3.79 20.62
C PRO A 284 -27.75 -4.59 21.35
N ALA A 285 -27.44 -5.81 20.88
CA ALA A 285 -26.40 -6.64 21.47
C ALA A 285 -25.02 -5.97 21.43
N LEU A 286 -24.66 -5.29 20.36
CA LEU A 286 -23.36 -4.62 20.23
C LEU A 286 -23.22 -3.37 21.13
N GLY A 287 -24.30 -2.84 21.69
CA GLY A 287 -24.26 -1.78 22.68
C GLY A 287 -23.62 -2.21 24.02
N ASP A 288 -23.59 -3.49 24.31
CA ASP A 288 -22.95 -4.03 25.53
C ASP A 288 -21.49 -4.41 25.23
N VAL A 289 -20.54 -3.82 25.97
CA VAL A 289 -19.11 -4.10 25.81
C VAL A 289 -18.78 -5.59 26.04
N ARG A 290 -19.50 -6.27 26.93
CA ARG A 290 -19.30 -7.71 27.21
C ARG A 290 -19.61 -8.56 25.97
N VAL A 291 -20.59 -8.16 25.15
CA VAL A 291 -20.87 -8.83 23.87
C VAL A 291 -19.70 -8.64 22.91
N ARG A 292 -19.18 -7.41 22.78
CA ARG A 292 -18.05 -7.12 21.90
C ARG A 292 -16.79 -7.86 22.34
N GLN A 293 -16.52 -7.94 23.65
CA GLN A 293 -15.44 -8.73 24.22
C GLN A 293 -15.66 -10.23 23.97
N ALA A 294 -16.89 -10.75 24.09
CA ALA A 294 -17.20 -12.14 23.81
C ALA A 294 -16.85 -12.52 22.35
N LEU A 295 -17.13 -11.64 21.38
CA LEU A 295 -16.76 -11.87 19.98
C LEU A 295 -15.23 -11.97 19.81
N ASN A 296 -14.44 -11.21 20.58
CA ASN A 296 -12.99 -11.29 20.60
C ASN A 296 -12.47 -12.61 21.19
N PHE A 297 -13.02 -13.07 22.33
CA PHE A 297 -12.63 -14.36 22.95
C PHE A 297 -13.08 -15.58 22.14
N ALA A 298 -14.04 -15.42 21.22
CA ALA A 298 -14.56 -16.52 20.42
C ALA A 298 -13.63 -16.97 19.28
N ILE A 299 -12.60 -16.21 18.93
CA ILE A 299 -11.81 -16.42 17.70
C ILE A 299 -10.44 -17.03 18.02
N ASP A 300 -10.16 -18.19 17.41
CA ASP A 300 -8.80 -18.74 17.32
C ASP A 300 -8.04 -18.06 16.16
N ARG A 301 -7.30 -17.02 16.52
CA ARG A 301 -6.55 -16.18 15.57
C ARG A 301 -5.45 -16.96 14.86
N GLU A 302 -4.75 -17.85 15.58
CA GLU A 302 -3.69 -18.70 15.01
C GLU A 302 -4.25 -19.65 13.95
N ALA A 303 -5.39 -20.28 14.23
CA ALA A 303 -6.03 -21.17 13.26
C ALA A 303 -6.49 -20.42 12.01
N ILE A 304 -7.03 -19.19 12.17
CA ILE A 304 -7.43 -18.34 11.02
C ILE A 304 -6.20 -17.90 10.24
N LEU A 305 -5.14 -17.40 10.89
CA LEU A 305 -3.90 -17.00 10.23
C LEU A 305 -3.34 -18.15 9.37
N ASN A 306 -3.27 -19.34 9.92
CA ASN A 306 -2.72 -20.51 9.23
C ASN A 306 -3.61 -21.01 8.08
N THR A 307 -4.93 -20.86 8.17
CA THR A 307 -5.86 -21.37 7.15
C THR A 307 -6.22 -20.34 6.09
N VAL A 308 -6.34 -19.06 6.44
CA VAL A 308 -6.78 -17.98 5.56
C VAL A 308 -5.59 -17.24 4.96
N ALA A 309 -4.63 -16.84 5.79
CA ALA A 309 -3.42 -16.14 5.36
C ALA A 309 -2.21 -17.08 5.13
N LEU A 310 -2.41 -18.41 5.26
CA LEU A 310 -1.39 -19.44 5.02
C LEU A 310 -0.10 -19.23 5.86
N GLY A 311 -0.23 -18.64 7.04
CA GLY A 311 0.88 -18.29 7.92
C GLY A 311 1.65 -17.01 7.52
N TYR A 312 1.19 -16.25 6.52
CA TYR A 312 1.82 -14.99 6.12
C TYR A 312 1.22 -13.80 6.87
N GLY A 313 1.65 -13.63 8.10
CA GLY A 313 1.23 -12.58 9.02
C GLY A 313 1.64 -12.89 10.44
N THR A 314 1.23 -12.04 11.38
CA THR A 314 1.32 -12.24 12.83
C THR A 314 -0.05 -12.04 13.46
N VAL A 315 -0.43 -12.89 14.41
CA VAL A 315 -1.70 -12.68 15.12
C VAL A 315 -1.64 -11.40 15.93
N THR A 316 -2.78 -10.74 16.10
CA THR A 316 -2.93 -9.58 16.97
C THR A 316 -4.34 -9.51 17.53
N ASP A 317 -4.50 -8.98 18.73
CA ASP A 317 -5.78 -8.68 19.38
C ASP A 317 -5.94 -7.19 19.70
N GLN A 318 -5.06 -6.36 19.14
CA GLN A 318 -5.16 -4.90 19.14
C GLN A 318 -5.26 -4.35 17.71
N TRP A 319 -5.90 -3.18 17.55
CA TRP A 319 -6.17 -2.64 16.21
C TRP A 319 -4.95 -1.97 15.58
N PHE A 320 -4.12 -1.27 16.36
CA PHE A 320 -2.92 -0.63 15.84
C PHE A 320 -1.78 -1.63 15.76
N GLY A 321 -1.23 -1.80 14.55
CA GLY A 321 -0.17 -2.78 14.27
C GLY A 321 1.23 -2.35 14.70
N PRO A 322 2.21 -3.28 14.73
CA PRO A 322 3.57 -3.05 15.27
C PRO A 322 4.36 -1.94 14.58
N GLN A 323 4.00 -1.59 13.35
CA GLN A 323 4.64 -0.51 12.59
C GLN A 323 4.11 0.88 12.93
N THR A 324 3.17 1.01 13.87
CA THR A 324 2.53 2.27 14.24
C THR A 324 2.97 2.76 15.61
N ALA A 325 2.88 4.06 15.82
CA ALA A 325 3.15 4.65 17.12
C ALA A 325 2.14 4.24 18.22
N GLY A 326 0.98 3.74 17.82
CA GLY A 326 -0.07 3.31 18.75
C GLY A 326 0.01 1.84 19.18
N TYR A 327 0.96 1.08 18.67
CA TYR A 327 1.15 -0.31 19.11
C TYR A 327 1.66 -0.38 20.55
N ASP A 328 1.06 -1.24 21.34
CA ASP A 328 1.50 -1.52 22.71
C ASP A 328 1.63 -3.05 22.91
N GLU A 329 2.87 -3.53 23.10
CA GLU A 329 3.15 -4.95 23.32
C GLU A 329 2.41 -5.50 24.55
N ALA A 330 2.10 -4.65 25.54
CA ALA A 330 1.38 -5.07 26.74
C ALA A 330 -0.09 -5.45 26.48
N LEU A 331 -0.66 -5.03 25.35
CA LEU A 331 -2.03 -5.38 24.97
C LEU A 331 -2.12 -6.74 24.28
N GLU A 332 -1.01 -7.30 23.77
CA GLU A 332 -1.03 -8.62 23.13
C GLU A 332 -1.35 -9.73 24.14
N GLY A 333 -2.24 -10.63 23.75
CA GLY A 333 -2.75 -11.70 24.61
C GLY A 333 -3.93 -11.29 25.51
N THR A 334 -4.49 -10.08 25.32
CA THR A 334 -5.72 -9.64 26.02
C THR A 334 -6.91 -10.54 25.69
N TYR A 335 -7.04 -10.94 24.44
CA TYR A 335 -8.14 -11.77 23.93
C TYR A 335 -7.64 -13.14 23.44
N THR A 336 -7.19 -13.98 24.34
CA THR A 336 -6.89 -15.40 24.04
C THR A 336 -8.15 -16.17 23.69
N TYR A 337 -8.06 -17.14 22.78
CA TYR A 337 -9.21 -17.99 22.40
C TYR A 337 -9.81 -18.72 23.60
N ASP A 338 -11.00 -18.34 23.99
CA ASP A 338 -11.77 -18.90 25.12
C ASP A 338 -13.28 -18.85 24.84
N PRO A 339 -13.83 -19.83 24.09
CA PRO A 339 -15.26 -19.84 23.76
C PRO A 339 -16.16 -20.05 24.99
N ASP A 340 -15.67 -20.63 26.09
CA ASP A 340 -16.44 -20.76 27.34
C ASP A 340 -16.61 -19.41 28.03
N ARG A 341 -15.53 -18.60 28.07
CA ARG A 341 -15.57 -17.22 28.53
C ARG A 341 -16.48 -16.37 27.67
N ALA A 342 -16.41 -16.54 26.33
CA ALA A 342 -17.28 -15.85 25.39
C ALA A 342 -18.77 -16.13 25.66
N ARG A 343 -19.16 -17.41 25.82
CA ARG A 343 -20.53 -17.82 26.17
C ARG A 343 -20.98 -17.23 27.52
N LYS A 344 -20.10 -17.22 28.51
CA LYS A 344 -20.37 -16.62 29.81
C LYS A 344 -20.65 -15.12 29.69
N LEU A 345 -19.84 -14.38 28.99
CA LEU A 345 -20.04 -12.94 28.76
C LEU A 345 -21.35 -12.64 28.02
N LEU A 346 -21.69 -13.43 26.99
CA LEU A 346 -22.97 -13.33 26.29
C LEU A 346 -24.16 -13.56 27.24
N ALA A 347 -24.06 -14.58 28.07
CA ALA A 347 -25.13 -14.88 29.06
C ALA A 347 -25.30 -13.74 30.08
N GLU A 348 -24.19 -13.19 30.62
CA GLU A 348 -24.17 -12.05 31.53
C GLU A 348 -24.72 -10.76 30.88
N ALA A 349 -24.55 -10.60 29.56
CA ALA A 349 -25.11 -9.51 28.78
C ALA A 349 -26.59 -9.73 28.38
N GLY A 350 -27.19 -10.88 28.73
CA GLY A 350 -28.59 -11.19 28.43
C GLY A 350 -28.81 -11.98 27.13
N TYR A 351 -27.75 -12.51 26.53
CA TYR A 351 -27.81 -13.29 25.28
C TYR A 351 -27.31 -14.76 25.48
N PRO A 352 -27.91 -15.53 26.42
CA PRO A 352 -27.44 -16.88 26.73
C PRO A 352 -27.58 -17.88 25.56
N ASN A 353 -28.41 -17.56 24.57
CA ASN A 353 -28.61 -18.36 23.35
C ASN A 353 -27.97 -17.71 22.10
N GLY A 354 -27.14 -16.67 22.29
CA GLY A 354 -26.59 -15.88 21.19
C GLY A 354 -27.59 -14.93 20.53
N PHE A 355 -27.24 -14.49 19.32
CA PHE A 355 -28.04 -13.57 18.51
C PHE A 355 -27.63 -13.68 17.03
N GLU A 356 -28.36 -12.99 16.16
CA GLU A 356 -28.04 -12.86 14.74
C GLU A 356 -27.39 -11.51 14.47
N MET A 357 -26.33 -11.49 13.64
CA MET A 357 -25.72 -10.25 13.15
C MET A 357 -25.36 -10.34 11.68
N ALA A 358 -25.45 -9.22 10.97
CA ALA A 358 -24.98 -9.11 9.60
C ALA A 358 -23.62 -8.42 9.56
N ILE A 359 -22.73 -8.87 8.65
CA ILE A 359 -21.41 -8.29 8.44
C ILE A 359 -21.22 -7.98 6.96
N THR A 360 -20.87 -6.74 6.64
CA THR A 360 -20.51 -6.32 5.27
C THR A 360 -19.04 -6.69 5.01
N ILE A 361 -18.78 -7.30 3.85
CA ILE A 361 -17.43 -7.71 3.45
C ILE A 361 -17.09 -7.27 2.02
N PRO A 362 -15.82 -6.96 1.73
CA PRO A 362 -15.30 -6.97 0.36
C PRO A 362 -15.04 -8.42 -0.08
N PRO A 363 -15.03 -8.72 -1.40
CA PRO A 363 -14.83 -10.09 -1.92
C PRO A 363 -13.56 -10.78 -1.42
N ILE A 364 -12.49 -10.01 -1.19
CA ILE A 364 -11.19 -10.50 -0.68
C ILE A 364 -11.32 -11.17 0.72
N HIS A 365 -12.33 -10.83 1.51
CA HIS A 365 -12.54 -11.35 2.86
C HIS A 365 -13.53 -12.54 2.92
N THR A 366 -13.92 -13.12 1.77
CA THR A 366 -14.87 -14.24 1.76
C THR A 366 -14.40 -15.44 2.58
N ALA A 367 -13.13 -15.86 2.43
CA ALA A 367 -12.58 -16.97 3.21
C ALA A 367 -12.46 -16.63 4.70
N LEU A 368 -12.07 -15.40 5.02
CA LEU A 368 -11.97 -14.88 6.38
C LEU A 368 -13.31 -14.95 7.10
N ILE A 369 -14.37 -14.39 6.51
CA ILE A 369 -15.67 -14.35 7.18
C ILE A 369 -16.30 -15.73 7.31
N GLN A 370 -16.04 -16.66 6.39
CA GLN A 370 -16.49 -18.06 6.52
C GLN A 370 -15.83 -18.77 7.70
N ALA A 371 -14.54 -18.54 7.95
CA ALA A 371 -13.87 -19.05 9.14
C ALA A 371 -14.47 -18.44 10.42
N ILE A 372 -14.69 -17.14 10.45
CA ILE A 372 -15.30 -16.42 11.58
C ILE A 372 -16.71 -16.92 11.87
N GLN A 373 -17.52 -17.18 10.84
CA GLN A 373 -18.87 -17.75 11.01
C GLN A 373 -18.85 -19.05 11.84
N GLY A 374 -17.84 -19.92 11.63
CA GLY A 374 -17.68 -21.14 12.40
C GLY A 374 -17.47 -20.86 13.88
N TYR A 375 -16.51 -20.00 14.22
CA TYR A 375 -16.23 -19.62 15.60
C TYR A 375 -17.39 -18.91 16.30
N PHE A 376 -18.05 -18.00 15.62
CA PHE A 376 -19.21 -17.29 16.20
C PHE A 376 -20.41 -18.23 16.42
N ALA A 377 -20.61 -19.21 15.51
CA ALA A 377 -21.65 -20.22 15.70
C ALA A 377 -21.43 -21.08 16.97
N GLU A 378 -20.19 -21.36 17.37
CA GLU A 378 -19.87 -22.09 18.59
C GLU A 378 -20.35 -21.39 19.86
N ILE A 379 -20.45 -20.07 19.83
CA ILE A 379 -20.96 -19.26 20.95
C ILE A 379 -22.43 -18.85 20.76
N GLY A 380 -23.13 -19.39 19.75
CA GLY A 380 -24.54 -19.10 19.45
C GLY A 380 -24.76 -17.84 18.60
N VAL A 381 -23.72 -17.20 18.09
CA VAL A 381 -23.86 -16.01 17.21
C VAL A 381 -23.93 -16.46 15.77
N THR A 382 -25.06 -16.17 15.09
CA THR A 382 -25.27 -16.46 13.68
C THR A 382 -24.89 -15.25 12.82
N VAL A 383 -23.94 -15.41 11.90
CA VAL A 383 -23.49 -14.35 11.01
C VAL A 383 -24.12 -14.48 9.62
N THR A 384 -24.81 -13.41 9.19
CA THR A 384 -25.25 -13.23 7.80
C THR A 384 -24.27 -12.36 7.04
N ILE A 385 -23.81 -12.82 5.89
CA ILE A 385 -22.81 -12.11 5.08
C ILE A 385 -23.54 -11.17 4.11
N ASN A 386 -23.17 -9.89 4.14
CA ASN A 386 -23.48 -8.92 3.09
C ASN A 386 -22.24 -8.74 2.21
N ASP A 387 -22.19 -9.52 1.11
CA ASP A 387 -21.09 -9.41 0.13
C ASP A 387 -21.38 -8.25 -0.82
N SER A 388 -20.76 -7.11 -0.55
CA SER A 388 -21.05 -5.83 -1.22
C SER A 388 -20.34 -5.66 -2.57
N GLN A 389 -19.47 -6.57 -2.97
CA GLN A 389 -18.72 -6.48 -4.23
C GLN A 389 -18.06 -5.08 -4.38
N ALA A 390 -18.32 -4.39 -5.50
CA ALA A 390 -17.81 -3.05 -5.77
C ALA A 390 -18.43 -1.94 -4.88
N ASN A 391 -19.47 -2.24 -4.11
CA ASN A 391 -20.17 -1.25 -3.27
C ASN A 391 -19.73 -1.30 -1.80
N PHE A 392 -18.62 -1.92 -1.48
CA PHE A 392 -18.19 -2.11 -0.08
C PHE A 392 -18.16 -0.79 0.71
N PHE A 393 -17.38 0.20 0.30
CA PHE A 393 -17.33 1.49 1.01
C PHE A 393 -18.66 2.25 1.02
N PRO A 394 -19.43 2.36 -0.09
CA PRO A 394 -20.77 2.90 -0.06
C PRO A 394 -21.72 2.22 0.92
N ASP A 395 -21.65 0.90 1.07
CA ASP A 395 -22.50 0.16 2.00
C ASP A 395 -22.08 0.37 3.46
N VAL A 396 -20.77 0.41 3.73
CA VAL A 396 -20.21 0.77 5.04
C VAL A 396 -20.68 2.18 5.44
N GLN A 397 -20.52 3.16 4.55
CA GLN A 397 -20.90 4.56 4.82
C GLN A 397 -22.41 4.74 5.10
N LYS A 398 -23.26 3.91 4.49
CA LYS A 398 -24.70 3.90 4.75
C LYS A 398 -25.09 3.16 6.02
N GLY A 399 -24.15 2.42 6.64
CA GLY A 399 -24.43 1.59 7.79
C GLY A 399 -25.46 0.50 7.48
N VAL A 400 -25.30 -0.22 6.35
CA VAL A 400 -26.27 -1.28 5.98
C VAL A 400 -26.22 -2.48 6.91
N THR A 401 -25.11 -2.67 7.63
CA THR A 401 -24.92 -3.70 8.66
C THR A 401 -24.22 -3.10 9.90
N PRO A 402 -24.40 -3.71 11.09
CA PRO A 402 -23.81 -3.21 12.32
C PRO A 402 -22.29 -3.42 12.44
N ALA A 403 -21.70 -4.21 11.54
CA ALA A 403 -20.28 -4.51 11.50
C ALA A 403 -19.81 -4.75 10.06
N TYR A 404 -18.50 -4.62 9.83
CA TYR A 404 -17.88 -4.92 8.53
C TYR A 404 -16.46 -5.44 8.75
N THR A 405 -15.93 -6.19 7.78
CA THR A 405 -14.50 -6.58 7.79
C THR A 405 -13.66 -5.50 7.12
N LEU A 406 -12.46 -5.28 7.66
CA LEU A 406 -11.53 -4.29 7.12
C LEU A 406 -10.12 -4.87 7.10
N GLN A 407 -9.39 -4.54 6.05
CA GLN A 407 -7.93 -4.62 5.98
C GLN A 407 -7.43 -3.19 5.80
N ASN A 408 -6.60 -2.72 6.71
CA ASN A 408 -6.18 -1.33 6.72
C ASN A 408 -4.67 -1.21 6.88
N ALA A 409 -4.03 -0.52 5.93
CA ALA A 409 -2.67 -0.06 6.09
C ALA A 409 -2.67 1.13 7.06
N GLN A 410 -1.86 1.08 8.11
CA GLN A 410 -1.96 2.01 9.24
C GLN A 410 -0.72 2.89 9.39
N LEU A 411 -0.05 3.22 8.29
CA LEU A 411 1.16 4.05 8.35
C LEU A 411 0.89 5.43 8.99
N ASP A 412 -0.30 5.98 8.77
CA ASP A 412 -0.71 7.30 9.24
C ASP A 412 -1.96 7.23 10.11
N LEU A 413 -1.76 6.99 11.40
CA LEU A 413 -2.87 6.93 12.36
C LEU A 413 -3.62 8.26 12.46
N PHE A 414 -2.92 9.41 12.31
CA PHE A 414 -3.54 10.71 12.47
C PHE A 414 -4.53 11.02 11.34
N SER A 415 -4.23 10.65 10.11
CA SER A 415 -5.17 10.79 8.99
C SER A 415 -6.26 9.71 8.96
N LEU A 416 -5.99 8.52 9.52
CA LEU A 416 -6.94 7.40 9.52
C LEU A 416 -8.00 7.51 10.62
N ALA A 417 -7.60 7.94 11.82
CA ALA A 417 -8.46 7.99 12.99
C ALA A 417 -9.79 8.74 12.77
N PRO A 418 -9.82 9.91 12.10
CA PRO A 418 -11.07 10.62 11.83
C PRO A 418 -12.10 9.80 11.06
N ASN A 419 -11.66 8.91 10.18
CA ASN A 419 -12.56 8.13 9.35
C ASN A 419 -13.26 7.00 10.11
N ILE A 420 -12.60 6.40 11.10
CA ILE A 420 -13.08 5.18 11.75
C ILE A 420 -13.48 5.40 13.22
N LEU A 421 -12.86 6.38 13.91
CA LEU A 421 -13.09 6.59 15.33
C LEU A 421 -14.10 7.71 15.63
N PHE A 422 -14.28 8.72 14.75
CA PHE A 422 -15.06 9.90 15.07
C PHE A 422 -16.41 9.97 14.34
N PRO A 423 -17.41 10.68 14.91
CA PRO A 423 -18.78 10.73 14.41
C PRO A 423 -18.99 11.28 12.99
N GLY A 424 -17.99 11.90 12.40
CA GLY A 424 -18.04 12.42 11.02
C GLY A 424 -17.38 11.50 9.99
N GLY A 425 -16.77 10.42 10.45
CA GLY A 425 -15.96 9.54 9.64
C GLY A 425 -16.79 8.66 8.70
N LEU A 426 -16.30 8.47 7.49
CA LEU A 426 -16.97 7.66 6.46
C LEU A 426 -17.10 6.17 6.85
N GLN A 427 -16.25 5.70 7.76
CA GLN A 427 -16.23 4.34 8.28
C GLN A 427 -16.84 4.20 9.69
N ASN A 428 -17.44 5.27 10.22
CA ASN A 428 -18.21 5.31 11.46
C ASN A 428 -19.67 5.74 11.20
N PRO A 429 -20.46 4.93 10.48
CA PRO A 429 -21.82 5.31 10.03
C PRO A 429 -22.81 5.52 11.19
N PHE A 430 -22.60 4.86 12.33
CA PHE A 430 -23.45 4.95 13.50
C PHE A 430 -23.07 6.12 14.43
N LYS A 431 -21.97 6.83 14.11
CA LYS A 431 -21.49 8.02 14.82
C LYS A 431 -21.16 7.77 16.29
N SER A 432 -20.75 6.55 16.60
CA SER A 432 -20.27 6.22 17.96
C SER A 432 -19.08 7.09 18.31
N GLU A 433 -19.06 7.58 19.54
CA GLU A 433 -18.05 8.52 20.04
C GLU A 433 -17.53 8.07 21.41
N ASN A 434 -16.24 8.28 21.64
CA ASN A 434 -15.63 8.26 22.96
C ASN A 434 -14.90 9.57 23.16
N THR A 435 -15.32 10.38 24.15
CA THR A 435 -14.78 11.73 24.38
C THR A 435 -13.30 11.70 24.79
N GLU A 436 -12.87 10.66 25.52
CA GLU A 436 -11.48 10.51 25.93
C GLU A 436 -10.56 10.28 24.70
N ILE A 437 -10.99 9.43 23.75
CA ILE A 437 -10.30 9.26 22.46
C ILE A 437 -10.23 10.59 21.71
N SER A 438 -11.32 11.36 21.67
CA SER A 438 -11.37 12.65 20.99
C SER A 438 -10.41 13.67 21.61
N ASP A 439 -10.33 13.70 22.96
CA ASP A 439 -9.46 14.59 23.70
C ASP A 439 -7.97 14.21 23.53
N LEU A 440 -7.65 12.92 23.56
CA LEU A 440 -6.28 12.43 23.30
C LEU A 440 -5.84 12.75 21.87
N TYR A 441 -6.71 12.49 20.89
CA TYR A 441 -6.42 12.79 19.48
C TYR A 441 -6.17 14.30 19.25
N ALA A 442 -6.94 15.18 19.89
CA ALA A 442 -6.73 16.62 19.77
C ALA A 442 -5.36 17.05 20.32
N GLN A 443 -4.86 16.39 21.36
CA GLN A 443 -3.55 16.66 21.92
C GLN A 443 -2.39 16.16 21.03
N ILE A 444 -2.59 15.06 20.30
CA ILE A 444 -1.60 14.49 19.37
C ILE A 444 -1.23 15.50 18.27
N ALA A 445 -2.17 16.31 17.82
CA ALA A 445 -1.97 17.26 16.72
C ALA A 445 -0.80 18.24 16.90
N THR A 446 -0.41 18.51 18.16
CA THR A 446 0.67 19.45 18.52
C THR A 446 1.69 18.84 19.49
N ALA A 447 1.62 17.54 19.73
CA ALA A 447 2.52 16.83 20.63
C ALA A 447 3.90 16.59 19.99
N THR A 448 4.91 16.37 20.84
CA THR A 448 6.16 15.78 20.35
C THR A 448 5.92 14.36 19.84
N PRO A 449 6.80 13.79 19.00
CA PRO A 449 6.64 12.40 18.54
C PRO A 449 6.51 11.39 19.70
N GLU A 450 7.27 11.56 20.78
CA GLU A 450 7.23 10.70 21.96
C GLU A 450 5.89 10.83 22.70
N ASP A 451 5.45 12.07 22.99
CA ASP A 451 4.16 12.32 23.64
C ASP A 451 2.98 11.86 22.77
N ALA A 452 3.10 11.99 21.45
CA ALA A 452 2.09 11.50 20.49
C ALA A 452 1.98 9.96 20.53
N ALA A 453 3.12 9.27 20.60
CA ALA A 453 3.15 7.81 20.71
C ALA A 453 2.45 7.31 21.98
N GLU A 454 2.76 7.93 23.15
CA GLU A 454 2.07 7.59 24.40
C GLU A 454 0.55 7.75 24.28
N LYS A 455 0.09 8.86 23.69
CA LYS A 455 -1.35 9.10 23.51
C LYS A 455 -2.00 8.13 22.53
N TRP A 456 -1.29 7.72 21.47
CA TRP A 456 -1.77 6.68 20.57
C TRP A 456 -1.88 5.34 21.26
N GLN A 457 -0.96 4.98 22.15
CA GLN A 457 -1.03 3.76 22.96
C GLN A 457 -2.20 3.81 23.95
N GLU A 458 -2.45 4.98 24.60
CA GLU A 458 -3.64 5.17 25.45
C GLU A 458 -4.94 4.97 24.63
N ILE A 459 -5.04 5.54 23.44
CA ILE A 459 -6.17 5.32 22.53
C ILE A 459 -6.32 3.84 22.21
N ASN A 460 -5.24 3.13 21.88
CA ASN A 460 -5.27 1.71 21.57
C ASN A 460 -5.74 0.86 22.76
N GLY A 461 -5.31 1.22 23.98
CA GLY A 461 -5.81 0.61 25.22
C GLY A 461 -7.32 0.75 25.36
N ILE A 462 -7.87 1.95 25.18
CA ILE A 462 -9.32 2.19 25.23
C ILE A 462 -10.06 1.38 24.14
N LEU A 463 -9.54 1.38 22.91
CA LEU A 463 -10.13 0.63 21.80
C LEU A 463 -10.16 -0.88 22.06
N THR A 464 -9.12 -1.41 22.72
CA THR A 464 -9.00 -2.81 23.09
C THR A 464 -9.95 -3.14 24.25
N ASP A 465 -9.96 -2.35 25.33
CA ASP A 465 -10.82 -2.57 26.51
C ASP A 465 -12.30 -2.48 26.15
N GLU A 466 -12.69 -1.52 25.32
CA GLU A 466 -14.06 -1.35 24.84
C GLU A 466 -14.42 -2.29 23.67
N ALA A 467 -13.45 -3.06 23.17
CA ALA A 467 -13.61 -3.99 22.07
C ALA A 467 -14.30 -3.36 20.85
N TRP A 468 -13.78 -2.23 20.37
CA TRP A 468 -14.32 -1.55 19.18
C TRP A 468 -14.10 -2.35 17.91
N PHE A 469 -13.09 -3.21 17.94
CA PHE A 469 -12.67 -4.06 16.85
C PHE A 469 -12.56 -5.52 17.31
N VAL A 470 -12.56 -6.42 16.34
CA VAL A 470 -12.09 -7.81 16.51
C VAL A 470 -10.88 -7.98 15.57
N PRO A 471 -9.69 -7.54 15.99
CA PRO A 471 -8.47 -7.73 15.22
C PRO A 471 -8.14 -9.22 15.14
N ILE A 472 -7.53 -9.66 14.04
CA ILE A 472 -7.25 -11.08 13.83
C ILE A 472 -5.76 -11.30 13.56
N TYR A 473 -5.21 -10.61 12.56
CA TYR A 473 -3.78 -10.67 12.24
C TYR A 473 -3.30 -9.41 11.54
N ASN A 474 -2.00 -9.16 11.66
CA ASN A 474 -1.29 -8.25 10.79
C ASN A 474 -0.83 -9.00 9.56
N GLY A 475 -1.36 -8.65 8.41
CA GLY A 475 -1.05 -9.30 7.13
C GLY A 475 0.25 -8.80 6.51
N TYR A 476 0.97 -9.70 5.86
CA TYR A 476 2.18 -9.36 5.15
C TYR A 476 1.90 -8.92 3.71
N THR A 477 2.53 -7.83 3.30
CA THR A 477 2.82 -7.61 1.89
C THR A 477 3.96 -8.54 1.48
N ILE A 478 3.84 -9.17 0.32
CA ILE A 478 4.80 -10.15 -0.19
C ILE A 478 5.33 -9.67 -1.52
N ALA A 479 6.65 -9.74 -1.70
CA ALA A 479 7.30 -9.54 -2.98
C ALA A 479 8.16 -10.76 -3.33
N TYR A 480 8.30 -11.06 -4.61
CA TYR A 480 9.25 -12.03 -5.14
C TYR A 480 10.36 -11.30 -5.85
N ALA A 481 11.59 -11.76 -5.62
CA ALA A 481 12.74 -11.27 -6.35
C ALA A 481 13.62 -12.43 -6.82
N ASP A 482 14.20 -12.29 -8.02
CA ASP A 482 15.31 -13.10 -8.45
C ASP A 482 16.47 -12.96 -7.44
N PRO A 483 17.24 -14.03 -7.14
CA PRO A 483 18.37 -13.94 -6.22
C PRO A 483 19.43 -12.89 -6.60
N GLY A 484 19.48 -12.49 -7.86
CA GLY A 484 20.38 -11.43 -8.35
C GLY A 484 19.89 -10.00 -8.04
N VAL A 485 18.71 -9.82 -7.44
CA VAL A 485 18.13 -8.49 -7.17
C VAL A 485 17.78 -8.32 -5.69
N ASN A 486 18.33 -7.27 -5.08
CA ASN A 486 17.88 -6.79 -3.77
C ASN A 486 16.56 -6.03 -3.92
N VAL A 487 15.63 -6.36 -3.04
CA VAL A 487 14.33 -5.67 -2.91
C VAL A 487 14.00 -5.53 -1.44
N GLN A 488 13.49 -4.36 -1.03
CA GLN A 488 12.97 -4.13 0.31
C GLN A 488 11.55 -3.57 0.22
N ILE A 489 10.68 -4.05 1.09
CA ILE A 489 9.38 -3.43 1.33
C ILE A 489 9.55 -2.56 2.57
N TRP A 490 9.29 -1.28 2.43
CA TRP A 490 9.43 -0.34 3.54
C TRP A 490 8.20 -0.42 4.46
N PRO A 491 8.37 -0.13 5.76
CA PRO A 491 7.26 -0.20 6.72
C PRO A 491 6.03 0.56 6.26
N GLY A 492 4.87 -0.08 6.35
CA GLY A 492 3.59 0.51 5.95
C GLY A 492 3.39 0.79 4.46
N MET A 493 4.34 0.38 3.60
CA MET A 493 4.18 0.51 2.15
C MET A 493 3.62 -0.78 1.56
N SER A 494 2.63 -0.63 0.67
CA SER A 494 1.99 -1.78 0.02
C SER A 494 2.81 -2.34 -1.14
N THR A 495 3.85 -1.64 -1.59
CA THR A 495 4.72 -2.05 -2.70
C THR A 495 6.17 -1.71 -2.41
N PRO A 496 7.14 -2.48 -2.92
CA PRO A 496 8.54 -2.07 -2.90
C PRO A 496 8.74 -0.77 -3.65
N TRP A 497 9.61 0.09 -3.16
CA TRP A 497 9.96 1.33 -3.85
C TRP A 497 11.18 1.13 -4.74
N ILE A 498 11.24 1.83 -5.88
CA ILE A 498 12.34 1.70 -6.84
C ILE A 498 13.70 2.05 -6.23
N TYR A 499 13.71 2.86 -5.18
CA TYR A 499 14.92 3.22 -4.42
C TYR A 499 15.58 2.02 -3.71
N SER A 500 14.84 0.92 -3.53
CA SER A 500 15.34 -0.31 -2.91
C SER A 500 15.93 -1.30 -3.91
N PHE A 501 15.75 -1.09 -5.21
CA PHE A 501 16.18 -2.04 -6.23
C PHE A 501 17.67 -1.89 -6.52
N ALA A 502 18.42 -2.96 -6.30
CA ALA A 502 19.84 -3.02 -6.60
C ALA A 502 20.26 -4.44 -6.98
N PRO A 503 21.26 -4.61 -7.85
CA PRO A 503 21.88 -5.91 -8.03
C PRO A 503 22.46 -6.42 -6.71
N THR A 504 22.39 -7.74 -6.47
CA THR A 504 23.11 -8.38 -5.37
C THR A 504 24.59 -8.42 -5.73
N SER A 505 25.46 -8.03 -4.79
CA SER A 505 26.92 -8.02 -4.95
C SER A 505 27.51 -9.43 -5.02
#